data_fe35ceade50ddd4c9529e2b7425513d4
#
_entry.id   fe35ceade50ddd4c9529e2b7425513d4
#
_cell.length_a   1.000
_cell.length_b   1.000
_cell.length_c   1.000
_cell.angle_alpha   90.00
_cell.angle_beta   90.00
_cell.angle_gamma   90.00
#
_symmetry.space_group_name_H-M   'P 1'
#
loop_
_entity.id
_entity.type
_entity.pdbx_description
1 polymer ?
#
loop_
_entity_poly.entity_id
_entity_poly.type
_entity_poly.pdbx_seq_one_letter_code
_entity_poly.pdbx_strand_id
1 'polypeptide(L)'
;MKAINRNASASAFGWQFQINIAIYLMIKYFGKFKEIKIEGEKEDIEISLNNRKKIYAQAKSKQNINDGDTSSYSTKLRKALESLSDVNDNDSENLIYISNLEPKPLNSGTNEFELVSFFKYNELSLASKEKIDIQLNQLQKNINRDKLIIAKVPFFGEDKETKQKYIIAKIEDFLTFISSDLLPYKNRFLQMLE
;
A
#
# COMPACT_ATOMS: atom_id res chain seq x y z
N MET A 1 -9.71 -33.85 -13.30
CA MET A 1 -8.96 -32.70 -12.73
C MET A 1 -9.96 -31.59 -12.43
N LYS A 2 -10.16 -31.20 -11.16
CA LYS A 2 -10.98 -30.04 -10.80
C LYS A 2 -10.25 -28.78 -11.21
N ALA A 3 -10.87 -27.93 -12.03
CA ALA A 3 -10.33 -26.62 -12.34
C ALA A 3 -10.12 -25.84 -11.03
N ILE A 4 -8.87 -25.52 -10.70
CA ILE A 4 -8.53 -24.66 -9.58
C ILE A 4 -9.18 -23.31 -9.85
N ASN A 5 -10.05 -22.87 -8.94
CA ASN A 5 -10.76 -21.60 -9.07
C ASN A 5 -9.74 -20.44 -8.89
N ARG A 6 -9.11 -20.04 -9.98
CA ARG A 6 -8.08 -18.98 -10.01
C ARG A 6 -8.59 -17.64 -9.49
N ASN A 7 -9.89 -17.38 -9.56
CA ASN A 7 -10.49 -16.15 -9.06
C ASN A 7 -10.49 -16.10 -7.51
N ALA A 8 -10.77 -17.24 -6.86
CA ALA A 8 -10.76 -17.31 -5.39
C ALA A 8 -9.34 -17.11 -4.83
N SER A 9 -8.31 -17.67 -5.48
CA SER A 9 -6.91 -17.48 -5.07
C SER A 9 -6.44 -16.03 -5.22
N ALA A 10 -6.78 -15.37 -6.34
CA ALA A 10 -6.42 -13.97 -6.55
C ALA A 10 -7.12 -13.03 -5.55
N SER A 11 -8.38 -13.32 -5.20
CA SER A 11 -9.13 -12.56 -4.21
C SER A 11 -8.56 -12.74 -2.80
N ALA A 12 -8.24 -13.99 -2.41
CA ALA A 12 -7.60 -14.28 -1.12
C ALA A 12 -6.23 -13.60 -0.99
N PHE A 13 -5.44 -13.59 -2.08
CA PHE A 13 -4.16 -12.88 -2.09
C PHE A 13 -4.35 -11.36 -1.94
N GLY A 14 -5.33 -10.78 -2.63
CA GLY A 14 -5.65 -9.35 -2.52
C GLY A 14 -6.01 -8.96 -1.09
N TRP A 15 -6.85 -9.76 -0.44
CA TRP A 15 -7.22 -9.57 0.97
C TRP A 15 -6.01 -9.67 1.91
N GLN A 16 -5.20 -10.70 1.77
CA GLN A 16 -3.98 -10.86 2.58
C GLN A 16 -3.00 -9.69 2.38
N PHE A 17 -2.90 -9.19 1.14
CA PHE A 17 -2.09 -8.00 0.85
C PHE A 17 -2.59 -6.77 1.61
N GLN A 18 -3.91 -6.51 1.62
CA GLN A 18 -4.51 -5.40 2.36
C GLN A 18 -4.24 -5.49 3.87
N ILE A 19 -4.38 -6.70 4.46
CA ILE A 19 -4.08 -6.94 5.88
C ILE A 19 -2.61 -6.59 6.18
N ASN A 20 -1.68 -7.09 5.38
CA ASN A 20 -0.25 -6.84 5.57
C ASN A 20 0.08 -5.35 5.45
N ILE A 21 -0.55 -4.65 4.52
CA ILE A 21 -0.41 -3.20 4.39
C ILE A 21 -1.00 -2.47 5.60
N ALA A 22 -2.16 -2.90 6.09
CA ALA A 22 -2.77 -2.30 7.27
C ALA A 22 -1.86 -2.43 8.51
N ILE A 23 -1.26 -3.61 8.72
CA ILE A 23 -0.26 -3.83 9.79
C ILE A 23 0.94 -2.90 9.60
N TYR A 24 1.48 -2.80 8.39
CA TYR A 24 2.59 -1.90 8.10
C TYR A 24 2.24 -0.43 8.41
N LEU A 25 1.08 0.03 7.96
CA LEU A 25 0.62 1.40 8.20
C LEU A 25 0.33 1.65 9.69
N MET A 26 -0.19 0.66 10.42
CA MET A 26 -0.37 0.72 11.87
C MET A 26 0.96 1.00 12.58
N ILE A 27 2.01 0.30 12.21
CA ILE A 27 3.35 0.52 12.74
C ILE A 27 3.87 1.92 12.37
N LYS A 28 3.75 2.29 11.09
CA LYS A 28 4.22 3.58 10.56
C LYS A 28 3.55 4.79 11.23
N TYR A 29 2.27 4.68 11.55
CA TYR A 29 1.48 5.78 12.15
C TYR A 29 1.20 5.56 13.63
N PHE A 30 1.96 4.68 14.30
CA PHE A 30 1.78 4.40 15.71
C PHE A 30 1.74 5.67 16.57
N GLY A 31 0.83 5.70 17.54
CA GLY A 31 0.60 6.87 18.41
C GLY A 31 -0.13 8.04 17.76
N LYS A 32 -0.38 8.01 16.44
CA LYS A 32 -1.04 9.09 15.68
C LYS A 32 -2.48 8.77 15.28
N PHE A 33 -2.94 7.54 15.43
CA PHE A 33 -4.25 7.09 15.01
C PHE A 33 -5.09 6.54 16.17
N LYS A 34 -6.41 6.55 15.98
CA LYS A 34 -7.41 5.98 16.90
C LYS A 34 -7.92 4.63 16.42
N GLU A 35 -8.06 4.47 15.10
CA GLU A 35 -8.70 3.34 14.48
C GLU A 35 -8.13 3.08 13.10
N ILE A 36 -8.02 1.80 12.72
CA ILE A 36 -7.75 1.35 11.37
C ILE A 36 -8.87 0.41 10.96
N LYS A 37 -9.44 0.64 9.77
CA LYS A 37 -10.43 -0.22 9.11
C LYS A 37 -9.84 -0.78 7.84
N ILE A 38 -10.00 -2.10 7.64
CA ILE A 38 -9.73 -2.77 6.38
C ILE A 38 -11.08 -2.98 5.70
N GLU A 39 -11.15 -2.80 4.39
CA GLU A 39 -12.41 -2.72 3.64
C GLU A 39 -13.32 -1.66 4.28
N GLY A 40 -12.80 -0.43 4.34
CA GLY A 40 -13.52 0.72 4.86
C GLY A 40 -14.73 1.10 3.99
N GLU A 41 -15.41 2.17 4.34
CA GLU A 41 -16.58 2.62 3.60
C GLU A 41 -16.23 3.21 2.23
N LYS A 42 -15.02 3.80 2.12
CA LYS A 42 -14.57 4.51 0.91
C LYS A 42 -13.38 3.84 0.25
N GLU A 43 -12.45 3.29 1.05
CA GLU A 43 -11.19 2.78 0.56
C GLU A 43 -10.80 1.44 1.20
N ASP A 44 -9.86 0.71 0.55
CA ASP A 44 -9.39 -0.59 1.02
C ASP A 44 -8.87 -0.52 2.47
N ILE A 45 -8.24 0.61 2.86
CA ILE A 45 -7.77 0.86 4.23
C ILE A 45 -8.06 2.31 4.60
N GLU A 46 -8.72 2.50 5.74
CA GLU A 46 -8.99 3.82 6.33
C GLU A 46 -8.34 3.93 7.71
N ILE A 47 -7.59 4.99 7.95
CA ILE A 47 -6.94 5.27 9.24
C ILE A 47 -7.50 6.57 9.81
N SER A 48 -8.22 6.49 10.91
CA SER A 48 -8.73 7.66 11.62
C SER A 48 -7.66 8.21 12.56
N LEU A 49 -7.19 9.42 12.30
CA LEU A 49 -6.13 10.07 13.07
C LEU A 49 -6.67 10.77 14.33
N ASN A 50 -5.77 11.07 15.27
CA ASN A 50 -6.09 11.79 16.50
C ASN A 50 -6.57 13.23 16.24
N ASN A 51 -6.17 13.85 15.12
CA ASN A 51 -6.55 15.19 14.68
C ASN A 51 -7.89 15.26 13.93
N ARG A 52 -8.70 14.19 13.95
CA ARG A 52 -9.99 14.05 13.25
C ARG A 52 -9.91 13.90 11.73
N LYS A 53 -8.72 13.93 11.14
CA LYS A 53 -8.53 13.63 9.72
C LYS A 53 -8.34 12.13 9.49
N LYS A 54 -8.42 11.70 8.25
CA LYS A 54 -8.23 10.32 7.86
C LYS A 54 -7.11 10.18 6.83
N ILE A 55 -6.45 9.03 6.86
CA ILE A 55 -5.63 8.55 5.76
C ILE A 55 -6.45 7.51 5.01
N TYR A 56 -6.51 7.63 3.70
CA TYR A 56 -7.18 6.69 2.82
C TYR A 56 -6.14 6.01 1.95
N ALA A 57 -6.16 4.67 1.93
CA ALA A 57 -5.20 3.92 1.14
C ALA A 57 -5.89 2.89 0.24
N GLN A 58 -5.56 2.94 -1.05
CA GLN A 58 -5.90 1.93 -2.04
C GLN A 58 -4.74 0.96 -2.20
N ALA A 59 -4.97 -0.30 -1.85
CA ALA A 59 -3.97 -1.37 -1.90
C ALA A 59 -4.24 -2.30 -3.10
N LYS A 60 -3.40 -2.25 -4.11
CA LYS A 60 -3.55 -3.06 -5.32
C LYS A 60 -2.37 -3.98 -5.51
N SER A 61 -2.63 -5.28 -5.52
CA SER A 61 -1.60 -6.30 -5.66
C SER A 61 -1.80 -7.19 -6.88
N LYS A 62 -0.73 -7.87 -7.27
CA LYS A 62 -0.76 -8.95 -8.25
C LYS A 62 -0.02 -10.14 -7.68
N GLN A 63 -0.62 -11.32 -7.74
CA GLN A 63 -0.05 -12.55 -7.18
C GLN A 63 1.20 -12.99 -7.94
N ASN A 64 1.11 -13.07 -9.25
CA ASN A 64 2.20 -13.48 -10.14
C ASN A 64 2.64 -12.28 -10.96
N ILE A 65 3.85 -11.82 -10.76
CA ILE A 65 4.43 -10.70 -11.50
C ILE A 65 5.36 -11.30 -12.54
N ASN A 66 5.00 -11.16 -13.81
CA ASN A 66 5.87 -11.49 -14.93
C ASN A 66 6.68 -10.25 -15.30
N ASP A 67 7.94 -10.43 -15.64
CA ASP A 67 8.77 -9.37 -16.19
C ASP A 67 8.08 -8.74 -17.40
N GLY A 68 7.85 -7.45 -17.36
CA GLY A 68 7.20 -6.71 -18.45
C GLY A 68 5.75 -6.27 -18.23
N ASP A 69 5.12 -6.57 -17.10
CA ASP A 69 3.70 -6.29 -16.81
C ASP A 69 3.37 -4.82 -16.50
N THR A 70 3.76 -3.93 -17.41
CA THR A 70 3.49 -2.48 -17.29
C THR A 70 2.02 -2.13 -17.43
N SER A 71 1.27 -2.89 -18.22
CA SER A 71 -0.16 -2.65 -18.44
C SER A 71 -0.96 -2.86 -17.16
N SER A 72 -0.57 -3.85 -16.34
CA SER A 72 -1.19 -4.15 -15.07
C SER A 72 -0.98 -3.02 -14.05
N TYR A 73 0.23 -2.43 -13.97
CA TYR A 73 0.49 -1.29 -13.11
C TYR A 73 -0.36 -0.06 -13.48
N SER A 74 -0.35 0.32 -14.76
CA SER A 74 -1.13 1.47 -15.26
C SER A 74 -2.63 1.31 -14.99
N THR A 75 -3.18 0.12 -15.23
CA THR A 75 -4.60 -0.17 -14.98
C THR A 75 -4.94 -0.09 -13.49
N LYS A 76 -4.09 -0.61 -12.61
CA LYS A 76 -4.29 -0.57 -11.16
C LYS A 76 -4.13 0.83 -10.59
N LEU A 77 -3.14 1.57 -11.06
CA LEU A 77 -2.94 2.98 -10.72
C LEU A 77 -4.18 3.80 -11.10
N ARG A 78 -4.69 3.66 -12.33
CA ARG A 78 -5.89 4.37 -12.79
C ARG A 78 -7.08 4.11 -11.88
N LYS A 79 -7.38 2.86 -11.55
CA LYS A 79 -8.49 2.50 -10.65
C LYS A 79 -8.30 3.08 -9.24
N ALA A 80 -7.08 3.08 -8.74
CA ALA A 80 -6.76 3.65 -7.44
C ALA A 80 -6.93 5.18 -7.44
N LEU A 81 -6.45 5.87 -8.48
CA LEU A 81 -6.62 7.31 -8.62
C LEU A 81 -8.10 7.70 -8.76
N GLU A 82 -8.89 6.91 -9.49
CA GLU A 82 -10.34 7.08 -9.62
C GLU A 82 -11.02 7.04 -8.25
N SER A 83 -10.77 5.99 -7.47
CA SER A 83 -11.35 5.84 -6.12
C SER A 83 -10.88 6.92 -5.17
N LEU A 84 -9.58 7.16 -5.06
CA LEU A 84 -9.00 8.18 -4.18
C LEU A 84 -9.48 9.61 -4.52
N SER A 85 -9.82 9.88 -5.78
CA SER A 85 -10.36 11.19 -6.19
C SER A 85 -11.78 11.47 -5.69
N ASP A 86 -12.52 10.44 -5.31
CA ASP A 86 -13.88 10.56 -4.76
C ASP A 86 -13.88 10.80 -3.24
N VAL A 87 -12.70 10.77 -2.62
CA VAL A 87 -12.53 11.08 -1.20
C VAL A 87 -12.59 12.60 -0.99
N ASN A 88 -13.34 13.03 0.04
CA ASN A 88 -13.38 14.44 0.41
C ASN A 88 -12.01 14.94 0.89
N ASP A 89 -11.48 15.95 0.20
CA ASP A 89 -10.16 16.51 0.50
C ASP A 89 -10.10 17.14 1.91
N ASN A 90 -11.20 17.74 2.39
CA ASN A 90 -11.22 18.36 3.72
C ASN A 90 -11.03 17.36 4.86
N ASP A 91 -11.47 16.12 4.67
CA ASP A 91 -11.40 15.06 5.68
C ASP A 91 -10.10 14.25 5.58
N SER A 92 -9.37 14.38 4.47
CA SER A 92 -8.17 13.63 4.22
C SER A 92 -6.90 14.32 4.72
N GLU A 93 -6.00 13.55 5.31
CA GLU A 93 -4.61 13.93 5.60
C GLU A 93 -3.69 13.48 4.47
N ASN A 94 -3.81 12.22 4.08
CA ASN A 94 -3.08 11.61 2.98
C ASN A 94 -3.99 10.68 2.18
N LEU A 95 -3.71 10.59 0.88
CA LEU A 95 -4.30 9.69 -0.09
C LEU A 95 -3.18 8.79 -0.61
N ILE A 96 -3.23 7.48 -0.32
CA ILE A 96 -2.10 6.59 -0.58
C ILE A 96 -2.49 5.52 -1.60
N TYR A 97 -1.77 5.45 -2.71
CA TYR A 97 -1.77 4.27 -3.57
C TYR A 97 -0.61 3.36 -3.20
N ILE A 98 -0.89 2.11 -2.83
CA ILE A 98 0.10 1.12 -2.44
C ILE A 98 0.02 -0.08 -3.37
N SER A 99 1.16 -0.52 -3.92
CA SER A 99 1.22 -1.68 -4.80
C SER A 99 2.49 -2.49 -4.59
N ASN A 100 2.41 -3.80 -4.92
CA ASN A 100 3.59 -4.65 -5.07
C ASN A 100 4.13 -4.65 -6.51
N LEU A 101 3.46 -3.96 -7.42
CA LEU A 101 3.91 -3.79 -8.79
C LEU A 101 4.93 -2.67 -8.89
N GLU A 102 5.90 -2.87 -9.76
CA GLU A 102 6.93 -1.90 -10.04
C GLU A 102 6.44 -0.85 -11.04
N PRO A 103 6.42 0.44 -10.68
CA PRO A 103 6.21 1.48 -11.66
C PRO A 103 7.43 1.54 -12.57
N LYS A 104 7.27 1.18 -13.84
CA LYS A 104 8.36 1.38 -14.80
C LYS A 104 8.51 2.86 -15.12
N PRO A 105 9.73 3.41 -15.07
CA PRO A 105 10.00 4.75 -15.55
C PRO A 105 9.65 4.84 -17.04
N LEU A 106 9.17 5.99 -17.49
CA LEU A 106 8.84 6.22 -18.91
C LEU A 106 10.08 6.24 -19.80
N ASN A 107 11.24 6.50 -19.23
CA ASN A 107 12.53 6.50 -19.90
C ASN A 107 13.52 5.61 -19.13
N SER A 108 14.52 5.09 -19.80
CA SER A 108 15.55 4.15 -19.35
C SER A 108 16.43 4.62 -18.18
N GLY A 109 15.86 5.36 -17.23
CA GLY A 109 16.50 5.77 -16.00
C GLY A 109 16.44 4.69 -14.91
N THR A 110 17.20 4.89 -13.88
CA THR A 110 17.13 4.09 -12.66
C THR A 110 15.72 4.11 -12.07
N ASN A 111 15.23 2.97 -11.65
CA ASN A 111 13.96 2.89 -10.95
C ASN A 111 14.04 3.68 -9.65
N GLU A 112 13.24 4.72 -9.50
CA GLU A 112 13.20 5.53 -8.28
C GLU A 112 12.63 4.79 -7.07
N PHE A 113 11.90 3.69 -7.32
CA PHE A 113 11.28 2.90 -6.27
C PHE A 113 12.19 1.74 -5.85
N GLU A 114 12.71 1.85 -4.65
CA GLU A 114 13.42 0.78 -3.97
C GLU A 114 12.47 -0.33 -3.49
N LEU A 115 12.99 -1.29 -2.72
CA LEU A 115 12.24 -2.43 -2.22
C LEU A 115 10.97 -2.01 -1.48
N VAL A 116 11.08 -1.02 -0.56
CA VAL A 116 9.94 -0.38 0.12
C VAL A 116 10.11 1.12 0.03
N SER A 117 9.17 1.79 -0.60
CA SER A 117 9.24 3.23 -0.81
C SER A 117 7.87 3.89 -0.67
N PHE A 118 7.87 5.10 -0.13
CA PHE A 118 6.72 5.98 0.02
C PHE A 118 7.13 7.37 -0.42
N PHE A 119 6.71 7.78 -1.59
CA PHE A 119 6.99 9.10 -2.12
C PHE A 119 5.73 9.96 -2.15
N LYS A 120 5.81 11.16 -1.64
CA LYS A 120 4.80 12.18 -1.94
C LYS A 120 4.87 12.53 -3.42
N TYR A 121 3.76 12.98 -3.99
CA TYR A 121 3.71 13.34 -5.40
C TYR A 121 4.83 14.32 -5.81
N ASN A 122 5.14 15.31 -4.98
CA ASN A 122 6.17 16.30 -5.27
C ASN A 122 7.61 15.73 -5.25
N GLU A 123 7.82 14.60 -4.60
CA GLU A 123 9.10 13.87 -4.51
C GLU A 123 9.33 12.92 -5.69
N LEU A 124 8.28 12.63 -6.47
CA LEU A 124 8.37 11.75 -7.63
C LEU A 124 9.18 12.37 -8.77
N SER A 125 9.78 11.51 -9.59
CA SER A 125 10.38 11.91 -10.85
C SER A 125 9.36 12.59 -11.79
N LEU A 126 9.85 13.40 -12.71
CA LEU A 126 9.00 14.07 -13.70
C LEU A 126 8.17 13.04 -14.50
N ALA A 127 8.79 11.95 -14.92
CA ALA A 127 8.14 10.89 -15.67
C ALA A 127 7.00 10.20 -14.87
N SER A 128 7.16 10.00 -13.56
CA SER A 128 6.11 9.45 -12.70
C SER A 128 4.97 10.44 -12.49
N LYS A 129 5.27 11.73 -12.34
CA LYS A 129 4.26 12.80 -12.24
C LYS A 129 3.42 12.88 -13.50
N GLU A 130 4.07 12.94 -14.68
CA GLU A 130 3.39 12.96 -15.98
C GLU A 130 2.45 11.77 -16.16
N LYS A 131 2.87 10.56 -15.76
CA LYS A 131 2.03 9.36 -15.83
C LYS A 131 0.77 9.48 -14.97
N ILE A 132 0.90 10.01 -13.75
CA ILE A 132 -0.23 10.24 -12.85
C ILE A 132 -1.17 11.30 -13.44
N ASP A 133 -0.63 12.41 -13.92
CA ASP A 133 -1.40 13.51 -14.48
C ASP A 133 -2.16 13.11 -15.75
N ILE A 134 -1.54 12.31 -16.63
CA ILE A 134 -2.21 11.74 -17.79
C ILE A 134 -3.41 10.88 -17.35
N GLN A 135 -3.25 10.03 -16.34
CA GLN A 135 -4.34 9.20 -15.84
C GLN A 135 -5.48 10.04 -15.25
N LEU A 136 -5.17 11.04 -14.43
CA LEU A 136 -6.16 11.95 -13.86
C LEU A 136 -6.91 12.74 -14.92
N ASN A 137 -6.21 13.24 -15.93
CA ASN A 137 -6.81 13.94 -17.06
C ASN A 137 -7.76 13.04 -17.87
N GLN A 138 -7.36 11.79 -18.14
CA GLN A 138 -8.21 10.81 -18.82
C GLN A 138 -9.45 10.44 -18.01
N LEU A 139 -9.37 10.45 -16.69
CA LEU A 139 -10.50 10.23 -15.79
C LEU A 139 -11.39 11.47 -15.61
N GLN A 140 -10.93 12.64 -16.05
CA GLN A 140 -11.56 13.95 -15.75
C GLN A 140 -11.74 14.15 -14.24
N LYS A 141 -10.79 13.67 -13.44
CA LYS A 141 -10.79 13.73 -11.98
C LYS A 141 -9.64 14.59 -11.48
N ASN A 142 -9.82 15.12 -10.27
CA ASN A 142 -8.78 15.89 -9.60
C ASN A 142 -8.49 15.29 -8.22
N ILE A 143 -7.20 15.26 -7.85
CA ILE A 143 -6.70 14.85 -6.55
C ILE A 143 -5.79 15.95 -6.02
N ASN A 144 -5.87 16.23 -4.73
CA ASN A 144 -4.89 17.10 -4.09
C ASN A 144 -3.53 16.42 -4.06
N ARG A 145 -2.62 16.91 -4.92
CA ARG A 145 -1.30 16.31 -5.14
C ARG A 145 -0.40 16.40 -3.91
N ASP A 146 -0.58 17.41 -3.05
CA ASP A 146 0.21 17.56 -1.82
C ASP A 146 -0.09 16.44 -0.80
N LYS A 147 -1.27 15.81 -0.92
CA LYS A 147 -1.70 14.69 -0.08
C LYS A 147 -1.45 13.33 -0.73
N LEU A 148 -1.17 13.29 -2.03
CA LEU A 148 -0.99 12.05 -2.77
C LEU A 148 0.38 11.42 -2.48
N ILE A 149 0.34 10.15 -2.05
CA ILE A 149 1.51 9.32 -1.81
C ILE A 149 1.43 8.08 -2.70
N ILE A 150 2.52 7.79 -3.39
CA ILE A 150 2.69 6.56 -4.16
C ILE A 150 3.66 5.65 -3.40
N ALA A 151 3.23 4.43 -3.11
CA ALA A 151 4.01 3.48 -2.35
C ALA A 151 4.19 2.15 -3.09
N LYS A 152 5.39 1.59 -2.95
CA LYS A 152 5.73 0.25 -3.38
C LYS A 152 6.09 -0.59 -2.16
N VAL A 153 5.61 -1.82 -2.12
CA VAL A 153 5.95 -2.80 -1.08
C VAL A 153 6.19 -4.17 -1.71
N PRO A 154 7.21 -4.92 -1.27
CA PRO A 154 7.64 -6.16 -1.92
C PRO A 154 6.84 -7.38 -1.44
N PHE A 155 5.52 -7.29 -1.36
CA PHE A 155 4.70 -8.43 -0.94
C PHE A 155 4.22 -9.20 -2.17
N PHE A 156 4.92 -10.29 -2.52
CA PHE A 156 4.65 -11.13 -3.68
C PHE A 156 3.92 -12.43 -3.28
N GLY A 157 3.11 -13.00 -4.21
CA GLY A 157 2.16 -14.07 -3.92
C GLY A 157 2.75 -15.39 -3.46
N GLU A 158 3.86 -15.81 -4.01
CA GLU A 158 4.43 -17.14 -3.74
C GLU A 158 5.50 -17.13 -2.65
N ASP A 159 6.07 -15.97 -2.38
CA ASP A 159 7.09 -15.82 -1.36
C ASP A 159 6.49 -15.42 -0.01
N LYS A 160 5.80 -16.37 0.62
CA LYS A 160 5.25 -16.18 1.97
C LYS A 160 6.35 -15.92 3.00
N GLU A 161 7.50 -16.56 2.82
CA GLU A 161 8.60 -16.49 3.76
C GLU A 161 9.23 -15.09 3.80
N THR A 162 9.50 -14.48 2.65
CA THR A 162 10.02 -13.11 2.60
C THR A 162 9.03 -12.09 3.16
N LYS A 163 7.72 -12.26 2.91
CA LYS A 163 6.68 -11.39 3.47
C LYS A 163 6.65 -11.46 4.99
N GLN A 164 6.59 -12.68 5.52
CA GLN A 164 6.56 -12.91 6.97
C GLN A 164 7.83 -12.36 7.61
N LYS A 165 9.00 -12.65 7.07
CA LYS A 165 10.27 -12.12 7.56
C LYS A 165 10.31 -10.60 7.57
N TYR A 166 9.80 -9.95 6.51
CA TYR A 166 9.77 -8.49 6.45
C TYR A 166 8.83 -7.88 7.48
N ILE A 167 7.60 -8.39 7.60
CA ILE A 167 6.64 -7.92 8.60
C ILE A 167 7.15 -8.20 10.01
N ILE A 168 7.67 -9.40 10.26
CA ILE A 168 8.25 -9.78 11.54
C ILE A 168 9.39 -8.84 11.91
N ALA A 169 10.34 -8.58 11.00
CA ALA A 169 11.42 -7.64 11.25
C ALA A 169 10.91 -6.23 11.59
N LYS A 170 9.86 -5.74 10.89
CA LYS A 170 9.26 -4.45 11.20
C LYS A 170 8.56 -4.41 12.55
N ILE A 171 7.92 -5.48 12.94
CA ILE A 171 7.31 -5.62 14.27
C ILE A 171 8.40 -5.70 15.33
N GLU A 172 9.49 -6.40 15.08
CA GLU A 172 10.64 -6.48 15.99
C GLU A 172 11.29 -5.13 16.19
N ASP A 173 11.56 -4.39 15.12
CA ASP A 173 12.06 -3.01 15.18
C ASP A 173 11.13 -2.13 16.01
N PHE A 174 9.82 -2.25 15.77
CA PHE A 174 8.80 -1.49 16.49
C PHE A 174 8.72 -1.83 17.98
N LEU A 175 8.72 -3.11 18.34
CA LEU A 175 8.69 -3.55 19.73
C LEU A 175 9.95 -3.12 20.48
N THR A 176 11.10 -3.17 19.82
CA THR A 176 12.37 -2.67 20.37
C THR A 176 12.33 -1.17 20.60
N PHE A 177 11.69 -0.43 19.70
CA PHE A 177 11.53 1.03 19.83
C PHE A 177 10.58 1.44 20.96
N ILE A 178 9.48 0.68 21.18
CA ILE A 178 8.48 1.05 22.18
C ILE A 178 8.97 0.81 23.61
N SER A 179 9.59 -0.33 23.86
CA SER A 179 10.14 -0.65 25.19
C SER A 179 10.88 -1.99 25.18
N SER A 180 12.03 -2.03 25.85
CA SER A 180 12.72 -3.27 26.21
C SER A 180 11.86 -4.20 27.08
N ASP A 181 10.88 -3.67 27.78
CA ASP A 181 10.00 -4.40 28.70
C ASP A 181 8.91 -5.21 27.96
N LEU A 182 8.68 -4.92 26.68
CA LEU A 182 7.73 -5.66 25.84
C LEU A 182 8.35 -6.90 25.15
N LEU A 183 9.64 -7.11 25.27
CA LEU A 183 10.32 -8.29 24.70
C LEU A 183 9.66 -9.63 25.06
N PRO A 184 9.16 -9.87 26.30
CA PRO A 184 8.48 -11.10 26.66
C PRO A 184 7.18 -11.35 25.87
N TYR A 185 6.54 -10.29 25.38
CA TYR A 185 5.30 -10.38 24.59
C TYR A 185 5.55 -10.56 23.10
N LYS A 186 6.78 -10.35 22.64
CA LYS A 186 7.18 -10.50 21.23
C LYS A 186 6.79 -11.86 20.67
N ASN A 187 7.16 -12.94 21.34
CA ASN A 187 6.89 -14.30 20.87
C ASN A 187 5.39 -14.59 20.79
N ARG A 188 4.60 -14.07 21.74
CA ARG A 188 3.15 -14.22 21.74
C ARG A 188 2.50 -13.46 20.60
N PHE A 189 3.01 -12.26 20.28
CA PHE A 189 2.51 -11.46 19.16
C PHE A 189 2.86 -12.10 17.81
N LEU A 190 4.07 -12.65 17.68
CA LEU A 190 4.49 -13.37 16.48
C LEU A 190 3.68 -14.63 16.23
N GLN A 191 3.34 -15.39 17.28
CA GLN A 191 2.46 -16.56 17.19
C GLN A 191 1.03 -16.23 16.72
N MET A 192 0.56 -15.00 16.95
CA MET A 192 -0.76 -14.56 16.46
C MET A 192 -0.78 -14.22 14.97
N LEU A 193 0.39 -14.11 14.32
CA LEU A 193 0.53 -13.78 12.90
C LEU A 193 0.76 -15.01 12.01
N GLU A 194 1.01 -16.19 12.60
CA GLU A 194 1.09 -17.49 11.94
C GLU A 194 -0.31 -18.07 11.66
#